data_6b2b6518dfb7799eb0f0b21bdb5bebbe
#
_entry.id   6b2b6518dfb7799eb0f0b21bdb5bebbe
#
_cell.length_a   1.000
_cell.length_b   1.000
_cell.length_c   1.000
_cell.angle_alpha   90.00
_cell.angle_beta   90.00
_cell.angle_gamma   90.00
#
_symmetry.space_group_name_H-M   'P 1'
#
loop_
_entity.id
_entity.type
_entity.pdbx_description
1 polymer ?
#
loop_
_entity_poly.entity_id
_entity_poly.type
_entity_poly.pdbx_seq_one_letter_code
_entity_poly.pdbx_strand_id
1 'polypeptide(L)'
;MRCILAASTLEGGKTAAKSVMAAVAQRREEFEFDRHCSGPNLDATPNDIIGRIERYSGVKLAEAFAIPDLDREVKWHCKYARQNGVHVSPTFRVDGLVQPDIAVGDPIADWVARLSDH
;
A
#
# COMPACT_ATOMS: atom_id res chain seq x y z
N MET A 1 4.72 2.11 1.21
CA MET A 1 5.02 0.68 1.49
C MET A 1 5.62 0.45 2.87
N ARG A 2 6.70 1.14 3.24
CA ARG A 2 7.32 0.98 4.57
C ARG A 2 6.35 1.24 5.74
N CYS A 3 5.50 2.26 5.64
CA CYS A 3 4.50 2.55 6.67
C CYS A 3 3.49 1.41 6.83
N ILE A 4 3.09 0.80 5.74
CA ILE A 4 2.17 -0.34 5.75
C ILE A 4 2.81 -1.55 6.43
N LEU A 5 4.07 -1.86 6.09
CA LEU A 5 4.81 -2.95 6.73
C LEU A 5 5.08 -2.68 8.21
N ALA A 6 5.46 -1.44 8.55
CA ALA A 6 5.65 -1.04 9.94
C ALA A 6 4.36 -1.21 10.74
N ALA A 7 3.24 -0.76 10.21
CA ALA A 7 1.93 -0.93 10.85
C ALA A 7 1.56 -2.40 11.04
N SER A 8 1.94 -3.27 10.11
CA SER A 8 1.63 -4.70 10.18
C SER A 8 2.33 -5.42 11.33
N THR A 9 3.39 -4.85 11.90
CA THR A 9 4.13 -5.41 13.04
C THR A 9 3.50 -5.09 14.39
N LEU A 10 2.55 -4.18 14.43
CA LEU A 10 1.87 -3.77 15.65
C LEU A 10 0.81 -4.80 16.07
N GLU A 11 0.35 -4.69 17.32
CA GLU A 11 -0.82 -5.43 17.76
C GLU A 11 -2.02 -5.06 16.89
N GLY A 12 -2.76 -6.06 16.40
CA GLY A 12 -3.80 -5.83 15.40
C GLY A 12 -3.24 -5.39 14.04
N GLY A 13 -2.04 -5.85 13.69
CA GLY A 13 -1.27 -5.37 12.54
C GLY A 13 -1.99 -5.39 11.20
N LYS A 14 -2.83 -6.37 10.95
CA LYS A 14 -3.63 -6.42 9.71
C LYS A 14 -4.58 -5.24 9.60
N THR A 15 -5.29 -4.91 10.69
CA THR A 15 -6.19 -3.76 10.75
C THR A 15 -5.42 -2.45 10.68
N ALA A 16 -4.30 -2.34 11.40
CA ALA A 16 -3.43 -1.18 11.37
C ALA A 16 -2.89 -0.90 9.96
N ALA A 17 -2.40 -1.93 9.27
CA ALA A 17 -1.92 -1.82 7.89
C ALA A 17 -3.02 -1.34 6.94
N LYS A 18 -4.22 -1.88 7.06
CA LYS A 18 -5.37 -1.44 6.24
C LYS A 18 -5.76 0.00 6.53
N SER A 19 -5.68 0.45 7.78
CA SER A 19 -5.96 1.84 8.14
C SER A 19 -4.95 2.79 7.51
N VAL A 20 -3.67 2.42 7.48
CA VAL A 20 -2.62 3.21 6.81
C VAL A 20 -2.89 3.27 5.29
N MET A 21 -3.20 2.15 4.68
CA MET A 21 -3.52 2.11 3.24
C MET A 21 -4.72 3.00 2.90
N ALA A 22 -5.79 2.92 3.68
CA ALA A 22 -6.99 3.73 3.48
C ALA A 22 -6.70 5.23 3.64
N ALA A 23 -5.92 5.61 4.65
CA ALA A 23 -5.55 7.00 4.89
C ALA A 23 -4.78 7.61 3.72
N VAL A 24 -3.81 6.88 3.18
CA VAL A 24 -3.04 7.32 2.01
C VAL A 24 -3.93 7.40 0.76
N ALA A 25 -4.77 6.41 0.53
CA ALA A 25 -5.66 6.38 -0.63
C ALA A 25 -6.69 7.53 -0.62
N GLN A 26 -7.25 7.86 0.56
CA GLN A 26 -8.22 8.94 0.71
C GLN A 26 -7.63 10.33 0.54
N ARG A 27 -6.33 10.48 0.79
CA ARG A 27 -5.62 11.77 0.74
C ARG A 27 -4.41 11.70 -0.17
N ARG A 28 -4.57 11.03 -1.28
CA ARG A 28 -3.52 10.71 -2.23
C ARG A 28 -2.72 11.94 -2.66
N GLU A 29 -3.39 13.06 -2.91
CA GLU A 29 -2.75 14.29 -3.35
C GLU A 29 -1.77 14.88 -2.33
N GLU A 30 -1.88 14.52 -1.05
CA GLU A 30 -0.94 14.95 -0.02
C GLU A 30 0.32 14.10 0.05
N PHE A 31 0.35 12.96 -0.68
CA PHE A 31 1.46 11.99 -0.67
C PHE A 31 2.10 11.83 -2.04
N GLU A 32 1.65 12.58 -3.03
CA GLU A 32 2.21 12.58 -4.38
C GLU A 32 2.95 13.89 -4.66
N PHE A 33 3.85 13.83 -5.64
CA PHE A 33 4.37 15.05 -6.27
C PHE A 33 3.42 15.48 -7.39
N ASP A 34 3.24 16.79 -7.54
CA ASP A 34 2.64 17.35 -8.72
C ASP A 34 3.60 17.22 -9.91
N ARG A 35 3.24 17.82 -11.03
CA ARG A 35 4.04 17.78 -12.25
C ARG A 35 5.50 18.16 -11.97
N HIS A 36 6.43 17.40 -12.54
CA HIS A 36 7.88 17.67 -12.48
C HIS A 36 8.43 17.76 -11.05
N CYS A 37 7.95 16.90 -10.16
CA CYS A 37 8.39 16.89 -8.77
C CYS A 37 8.13 18.21 -8.04
N SER A 38 7.07 18.91 -8.40
CA SER A 38 6.59 20.07 -7.65
C SER A 38 5.46 19.68 -6.68
N GLY A 39 4.93 20.66 -5.95
CA GLY A 39 3.81 20.46 -5.07
C GLY A 39 4.17 20.42 -3.59
N PRO A 40 3.19 20.12 -2.73
CA PRO A 40 3.35 20.30 -1.28
C PRO A 40 4.35 19.33 -0.64
N ASN A 41 4.75 18.27 -1.34
CA ASN A 41 5.67 17.28 -0.81
C ASN A 41 7.13 17.50 -1.23
N LEU A 42 7.42 18.53 -2.03
CA LEU A 42 8.77 18.78 -2.53
C LEU A 42 9.78 18.96 -1.40
N ASP A 43 9.41 19.72 -0.37
CA ASP A 43 10.26 20.02 0.78
C ASP A 43 9.93 19.16 2.01
N ALA A 44 9.03 18.19 1.88
CA ALA A 44 8.65 17.34 3.01
C ALA A 44 9.76 16.34 3.36
N THR A 45 10.10 16.28 4.65
CA THR A 45 11.01 15.25 5.15
C THR A 45 10.28 13.91 5.32
N PRO A 46 11.02 12.76 5.38
CA PRO A 46 10.40 11.48 5.71
C PRO A 46 9.59 11.52 7.01
N ASN A 47 10.06 12.22 8.02
CA ASN A 47 9.34 12.36 9.29
C ASN A 47 8.04 13.15 9.12
N ASP A 48 8.00 14.15 8.27
CA ASP A 48 6.77 14.90 7.96
C ASP A 48 5.72 13.99 7.33
N ILE A 49 6.13 13.14 6.39
CA ILE A 49 5.24 12.19 5.72
C ILE A 49 4.72 11.16 6.72
N ILE A 50 5.58 10.59 7.55
CA ILE A 50 5.19 9.64 8.61
C ILE A 50 4.18 10.29 9.55
N GLY A 51 4.43 11.53 10.00
CA GLY A 51 3.54 12.27 10.88
C GLY A 51 2.15 12.50 10.27
N ARG A 52 2.06 12.77 8.98
CA ARG A 52 0.78 12.89 8.27
C ARG A 52 0.04 11.57 8.25
N ILE A 53 0.72 10.49 7.95
CA ILE A 53 0.12 9.14 7.92
C ILE A 53 -0.39 8.77 9.31
N GLU A 54 0.38 9.00 10.36
CA GLU A 54 -0.05 8.76 11.75
C GLU A 54 -1.32 9.52 12.09
N ARG A 55 -1.38 10.79 11.71
CA ARG A 55 -2.53 11.67 12.00
C ARG A 55 -3.79 11.20 11.27
N TYR A 56 -3.68 10.82 10.00
CA TYR A 56 -4.84 10.43 9.19
C TYR A 56 -5.30 9.00 9.45
N SER A 57 -4.39 8.09 9.76
CA SER A 57 -4.71 6.68 10.02
C SER A 57 -5.05 6.39 11.48
N GLY A 58 -4.60 7.24 12.40
CA GLY A 58 -4.68 6.95 13.84
C GLY A 58 -3.71 5.89 14.32
N VAL A 59 -2.77 5.44 13.48
CA VAL A 59 -1.79 4.41 13.80
C VAL A 59 -0.46 5.06 14.17
N LYS A 60 0.13 4.67 15.30
CA LYS A 60 1.46 5.14 15.73
C LYS A 60 2.54 4.31 15.07
N LEU A 61 3.42 4.94 14.30
CA LEU A 61 4.43 4.29 13.47
C LEU A 61 5.87 4.48 13.94
N ALA A 62 6.15 5.49 14.78
CA ALA A 62 7.52 5.86 15.15
C ALA A 62 8.33 4.68 15.70
N GLU A 63 7.76 3.91 16.63
CA GLU A 63 8.44 2.73 17.20
C GLU A 63 8.59 1.59 16.18
N ALA A 64 7.57 1.39 15.35
CA ALA A 64 7.59 0.34 14.33
C ALA A 64 8.65 0.59 13.26
N PHE A 65 8.98 1.85 12.96
CA PHE A 65 10.07 2.19 12.05
C PHE A 65 11.46 1.91 12.63
N ALA A 66 11.59 1.75 13.93
CA ALA A 66 12.84 1.37 14.56
C ALA A 66 13.20 -0.11 14.38
N ILE A 67 12.30 -0.91 13.82
CA ILE A 67 12.53 -2.32 13.55
C ILE A 67 13.62 -2.45 12.47
N PRO A 68 14.72 -3.18 12.75
CA PRO A 68 15.74 -3.42 11.74
C PRO A 68 15.18 -4.23 10.58
N ASP A 69 15.81 -4.08 9.42
CA ASP A 69 15.49 -4.85 8.20
C ASP A 69 14.14 -4.54 7.53
N LEU A 70 13.49 -3.42 7.86
CA LEU A 70 12.22 -3.04 7.21
C LEU A 70 12.38 -2.92 5.68
N ASP A 71 13.50 -2.39 5.20
CA ASP A 71 13.81 -2.32 3.76
C ASP A 71 14.00 -3.70 3.13
N ARG A 72 14.57 -4.62 3.88
CA ARG A 72 14.71 -6.02 3.46
C ARG A 72 13.35 -6.67 3.27
N GLU A 73 12.41 -6.40 4.17
CA GLU A 73 11.03 -6.87 4.07
C GLU A 73 10.33 -6.32 2.82
N VAL A 74 10.51 -5.04 2.51
CA VAL A 74 9.97 -4.45 1.27
C VAL A 74 10.49 -5.19 0.04
N LYS A 75 11.79 -5.45 -0.02
CA LYS A 75 12.42 -6.19 -1.13
C LYS A 75 11.89 -7.61 -1.23
N TRP A 76 11.72 -8.27 -0.09
CA TRP A 76 11.18 -9.62 -0.04
C TRP A 76 9.74 -9.67 -0.59
N HIS A 77 8.88 -8.74 -0.18
CA HIS A 77 7.51 -8.67 -0.69
C HIS A 77 7.45 -8.45 -2.20
N CYS A 78 8.30 -7.58 -2.73
CA CYS A 78 8.39 -7.37 -4.18
C CYS A 78 8.83 -8.63 -4.92
N LYS A 79 9.83 -9.33 -4.40
CA LYS A 79 10.31 -10.59 -4.97
C LYS A 79 9.24 -11.68 -4.93
N TYR A 80 8.57 -11.82 -3.80
CA TYR A 80 7.47 -12.76 -3.61
C TYR A 80 6.33 -12.51 -4.58
N ALA A 81 5.95 -11.25 -4.77
CA ALA A 81 4.92 -10.86 -5.72
C ALA A 81 5.28 -11.30 -7.14
N ARG A 82 6.52 -11.04 -7.58
CA ARG A 82 7.01 -11.45 -8.90
C ARG A 82 6.99 -12.96 -9.08
N GLN A 83 7.40 -13.71 -8.08
CA GLN A 83 7.38 -15.17 -8.09
C GLN A 83 5.98 -15.73 -8.18
N ASN A 84 4.97 -14.98 -7.79
CA ASN A 84 3.55 -15.36 -7.84
C ASN A 84 2.82 -14.75 -9.04
N GLY A 85 3.53 -14.30 -10.06
CA GLY A 85 2.95 -13.81 -11.31
C GLY A 85 2.45 -12.38 -11.28
N VAL A 86 2.80 -11.61 -10.26
CA VAL A 86 2.39 -10.20 -10.14
C VAL A 86 3.48 -9.33 -10.75
N HIS A 87 3.26 -8.82 -11.97
CA HIS A 87 4.21 -8.00 -12.72
C HIS A 87 3.69 -6.60 -13.00
N VAL A 88 2.42 -6.36 -12.80
CA VAL A 88 1.74 -5.09 -13.03
C VAL A 88 0.77 -4.79 -11.89
N SER A 89 0.38 -3.55 -11.74
CA SER A 89 -0.61 -3.14 -10.75
C SER A 89 -1.79 -2.46 -11.45
N PRO A 90 -3.03 -2.84 -11.12
CA PRO A 90 -3.41 -3.93 -10.23
C PRO A 90 -3.26 -5.31 -10.87
N THR A 91 -3.12 -6.33 -10.02
CA THR A 91 -3.19 -7.74 -10.43
C THR A 91 -4.18 -8.46 -9.52
N PHE A 92 -5.08 -9.22 -10.13
CA PHE A 92 -6.10 -9.98 -9.41
C PHE A 92 -5.72 -11.45 -9.36
N ARG A 93 -5.81 -12.03 -8.18
CA ARG A 93 -5.56 -13.46 -7.96
C ARG A 93 -6.72 -14.07 -7.18
N VAL A 94 -7.15 -15.22 -7.62
CA VAL A 94 -8.18 -16.00 -6.94
C VAL A 94 -7.64 -17.42 -6.76
N ASP A 95 -7.68 -17.91 -5.54
CA ASP A 95 -7.17 -19.24 -5.18
C ASP A 95 -5.74 -19.51 -5.67
N GLY A 96 -4.90 -18.46 -5.63
CA GLY A 96 -3.50 -18.55 -6.05
C GLY A 96 -3.25 -18.34 -7.54
N LEU A 97 -4.30 -18.21 -8.35
CA LEU A 97 -4.19 -18.04 -9.81
C LEU A 97 -4.43 -16.58 -10.21
N VAL A 98 -3.57 -16.07 -11.10
CA VAL A 98 -3.73 -14.74 -11.68
C VAL A 98 -4.94 -14.73 -12.61
N GLN A 99 -5.73 -13.66 -12.54
CA GLN A 99 -6.91 -13.43 -13.38
C GLN A 99 -6.59 -12.39 -14.46
N PRO A 100 -6.07 -12.79 -15.64
CA PRO A 100 -5.59 -11.82 -16.63
C PRO A 100 -6.71 -11.06 -17.35
N ASP A 101 -7.92 -11.55 -17.30
CA ASP A 101 -9.09 -10.93 -17.96
C ASP A 101 -9.71 -9.81 -17.14
N ILE A 102 -9.24 -9.58 -15.92
CA ILE A 102 -9.73 -8.48 -15.07
C ILE A 102 -8.78 -7.30 -15.24
N ALA A 103 -9.27 -6.22 -15.80
CA ALA A 103 -8.49 -5.03 -16.12
C ALA A 103 -8.81 -3.84 -15.21
N VAL A 104 -7.85 -2.93 -15.06
CA VAL A 104 -7.99 -1.71 -14.25
C VAL A 104 -9.11 -0.80 -14.75
N GLY A 105 -9.39 -0.81 -16.05
CA GLY A 105 -10.45 0.00 -16.64
C GLY A 105 -11.85 -0.58 -16.55
N ASP A 106 -11.99 -1.81 -16.04
CA ASP A 106 -13.29 -2.44 -15.91
C ASP A 106 -14.11 -1.79 -14.78
N PRO A 107 -15.44 -1.68 -14.92
CA PRO A 107 -16.31 -1.23 -13.83
C PRO A 107 -16.17 -2.13 -12.61
N ILE A 108 -16.29 -1.55 -11.42
CA ILE A 108 -16.21 -2.31 -10.16
C ILE A 108 -17.23 -3.44 -10.10
N ALA A 109 -18.43 -3.22 -10.65
CA ALA A 109 -19.46 -4.26 -10.71
C ALA A 109 -18.99 -5.50 -11.47
N ASP A 110 -18.23 -5.33 -12.53
CA ASP A 110 -17.65 -6.44 -13.30
C ASP A 110 -16.57 -7.17 -12.50
N TRP A 111 -15.76 -6.46 -11.74
CA TRP A 111 -14.79 -7.08 -10.83
C TRP A 111 -15.49 -7.96 -9.79
N VAL A 112 -16.55 -7.40 -9.16
CA VAL A 112 -17.31 -8.14 -8.15
C VAL A 112 -17.95 -9.39 -8.77
N ALA A 113 -18.57 -9.27 -9.93
CA ALA A 113 -19.20 -10.40 -10.60
C ALA A 113 -18.19 -11.52 -10.91
N ARG A 114 -17.05 -11.17 -11.52
CA ARG A 114 -16.02 -12.16 -11.89
C ARG A 114 -15.36 -12.81 -10.68
N LEU A 115 -15.10 -12.05 -9.61
CA LEU A 115 -14.50 -12.58 -8.40
C LEU A 115 -15.49 -13.41 -7.58
N SER A 116 -16.79 -13.14 -7.69
CA SER A 116 -17.83 -13.89 -6.99
C SER A 116 -18.13 -15.25 -7.62
N ASP A 117 -17.78 -15.43 -8.88
CA ASP A 117 -17.98 -16.70 -9.59
C ASP A 117 -16.94 -17.78 -9.23
N HIS A 118 -15.98 -17.43 -8.41
CA HIS A 118 -14.95 -18.32 -7.87
C HIS A 118 -15.25 -18.64 -6.38
#